data_4e35d94a8b807f3e002ee4ff0ab7bd60
#
_entry.id   4e35d94a8b807f3e002ee4ff0ab7bd60
#
_cell.length_a   1.000
_cell.length_b   1.000
_cell.length_c   1.000
_cell.angle_alpha   90.00
_cell.angle_beta   90.00
_cell.angle_gamma   90.00
#
_symmetry.space_group_name_H-M   'P 1'
#
loop_
_entity.id
_entity.type
_entity.pdbx_description
1 polymer ?
#
loop_
_entity_poly.entity_id
_entity_poly.type
_entity_poly.pdbx_seq_one_letter_code
_entity_poly.pdbx_strand_id
1 'polypeptide(L)'
;MLNRNLFILSVGQIFSFTSPVVSVLLSGIIGAGMTNINYLATLPTALMIVGTAVGSLFASKIMKMKGRKFGFSLAAIINSFFSLVCAYAVLINSFGLFCMGNLAIGLSVSFAQQYRFAATESVESSNIPKAISLILLLGIVASLLGANIVSVTKDFYISTYVGSYIAMSLLTIIPFFFFLFYQNEEKFDQKEIKSQ
;
A
#
# COMPACT_ATOMS: atom_id res chain seq x y z
N MET A 1 6.01 -18.36 -16.89
CA MET A 1 6.03 -16.95 -16.52
C MET A 1 5.23 -16.68 -15.23
N LEU A 2 3.95 -17.02 -15.18
CA LEU A 2 3.15 -16.78 -13.96
C LEU A 2 3.43 -17.90 -12.95
N ASN A 3 4.21 -17.60 -11.92
CA ASN A 3 4.43 -18.48 -10.79
C ASN A 3 3.61 -18.02 -9.57
N ARG A 4 3.57 -18.84 -8.51
CA ARG A 4 2.79 -18.55 -7.31
C ARG A 4 3.17 -17.21 -6.68
N ASN A 5 4.45 -16.88 -6.57
CA ASN A 5 4.92 -15.63 -5.97
C ASN A 5 4.49 -14.42 -6.80
N LEU A 6 4.65 -14.46 -8.13
CA LEU A 6 4.22 -13.38 -9.01
C LEU A 6 2.71 -13.16 -8.95
N PHE A 7 1.91 -14.24 -8.85
CA PHE A 7 0.46 -14.13 -8.66
C PHE A 7 0.12 -13.43 -7.34
N ILE A 8 0.76 -13.83 -6.23
CA ILE A 8 0.55 -13.22 -4.91
C ILE A 8 0.93 -11.73 -4.93
N LEU A 9 2.06 -11.38 -5.55
CA LEU A 9 2.49 -9.99 -5.71
C LEU A 9 1.52 -9.18 -6.58
N SER A 10 0.93 -9.80 -7.60
CA SER A 10 -0.09 -9.19 -8.46
C SER A 10 -1.36 -8.83 -7.67
N VAL A 11 -1.83 -9.74 -6.83
CA VAL A 11 -2.94 -9.49 -5.91
C VAL A 11 -2.56 -8.37 -4.92
N GLY A 12 -1.35 -8.47 -4.35
CA GLY A 12 -0.80 -7.42 -3.47
C GLY A 12 -0.82 -6.04 -4.13
N GLN A 13 -0.35 -5.96 -5.38
CA GLN A 13 -0.31 -4.72 -6.15
C GLN A 13 -1.70 -4.10 -6.32
N ILE A 14 -2.69 -4.89 -6.74
CA ILE A 14 -4.06 -4.40 -6.97
C ILE A 14 -4.64 -3.81 -5.67
N PHE A 15 -4.63 -4.57 -4.59
CA PHE A 15 -5.32 -4.17 -3.36
C PHE A 15 -4.53 -3.19 -2.51
N SER A 16 -3.21 -3.33 -2.38
CA SER A 16 -2.41 -2.39 -1.57
C SER A 16 -2.27 -1.02 -2.23
N PHE A 17 -2.24 -0.94 -3.57
CA PHE A 17 -2.11 0.33 -4.29
C PHE A 17 -3.42 1.11 -4.41
N THR A 18 -4.58 0.56 -4.01
CA THR A 18 -5.80 1.35 -3.85
C THR A 18 -5.64 2.41 -2.76
N SER A 19 -4.89 2.10 -1.70
CA SER A 19 -4.70 2.96 -0.53
C SER A 19 -4.08 4.34 -0.84
N PRO A 20 -2.93 4.46 -1.52
CA PRO A 20 -2.40 5.79 -1.85
C PRO A 20 -3.32 6.58 -2.77
N VAL A 21 -4.07 5.91 -3.65
CA VAL A 21 -5.02 6.59 -4.55
C VAL A 21 -6.18 7.18 -3.76
N VAL A 22 -6.82 6.40 -2.91
CA VAL A 22 -7.91 6.85 -2.03
C VAL A 22 -7.43 7.99 -1.12
N SER A 23 -6.25 7.82 -0.50
CA SER A 23 -5.68 8.86 0.37
C SER A 23 -5.40 10.16 -0.37
N VAL A 24 -4.81 10.12 -1.57
CA VAL A 24 -4.55 11.34 -2.36
C VAL A 24 -5.85 12.02 -2.77
N LEU A 25 -6.85 11.26 -3.22
CA LEU A 25 -8.14 11.82 -3.63
C LEU A 25 -8.90 12.48 -2.46
N LEU A 26 -8.89 11.86 -1.29
CA LEU A 26 -9.72 12.28 -0.18
C LEU A 26 -9.02 13.22 0.81
N SER A 27 -7.71 13.08 1.00
CA SER A 27 -6.99 13.80 2.06
C SER A 27 -7.08 15.32 1.92
N GLY A 28 -7.03 15.86 0.71
CA GLY A 28 -7.17 17.29 0.48
C GLY A 28 -8.59 17.80 0.77
N ILE A 29 -9.61 17.05 0.34
CA ILE A 29 -11.03 17.41 0.53
C ILE A 29 -11.38 17.35 2.01
N ILE A 30 -11.03 16.24 2.68
CA ILE A 30 -11.29 16.03 4.11
C ILE A 30 -10.48 17.02 4.93
N GLY A 31 -9.20 17.24 4.59
CA GLY A 31 -8.33 18.19 5.27
C GLY A 31 -8.89 19.61 5.21
N ALA A 32 -9.43 20.06 4.07
CA ALA A 32 -10.07 21.35 3.93
C ALA A 32 -11.32 21.49 4.80
N GLY A 33 -12.08 20.41 5.02
CA GLY A 33 -13.22 20.39 5.92
C GLY A 33 -12.87 20.37 7.41
N MET A 34 -11.66 19.90 7.76
CA MET A 34 -11.23 19.73 9.16
C MET A 34 -10.40 20.90 9.70
N THR A 35 -9.94 21.82 8.86
CA THR A 35 -9.12 22.96 9.28
C THR A 35 -9.60 24.25 8.67
N ASN A 36 -9.58 25.34 9.46
CA ASN A 36 -9.85 26.70 8.98
C ASN A 36 -8.64 27.34 8.30
N ILE A 37 -7.52 26.63 8.22
CA ILE A 37 -6.25 27.13 7.72
C ILE A 37 -6.00 26.51 6.34
N ASN A 38 -6.29 27.23 5.27
CA ASN A 38 -6.29 26.72 3.89
C ASN A 38 -4.99 25.99 3.47
N TYR A 39 -3.82 26.48 3.90
CA TYR A 39 -2.55 25.86 3.54
C TYR A 39 -2.30 24.52 4.27
N LEU A 40 -3.00 24.23 5.35
CA LEU A 40 -2.92 22.93 6.05
C LEU A 40 -3.84 21.87 5.43
N ALA A 41 -4.75 22.22 4.55
CA ALA A 41 -5.70 21.29 3.94
C ALA A 41 -5.02 20.07 3.28
N THR A 42 -3.85 20.29 2.66
CA THR A 42 -3.08 19.24 1.97
C THR A 42 -2.04 18.56 2.86
N LEU A 43 -1.92 18.95 4.14
CA LEU A 43 -0.93 18.39 5.07
C LEU A 43 -1.07 16.86 5.23
N PRO A 44 -2.27 16.24 5.32
CA PRO A 44 -2.39 14.80 5.42
C PRO A 44 -1.77 14.08 4.21
N THR A 45 -1.99 14.60 2.99
CA THR A 45 -1.37 14.06 1.77
C THR A 45 0.15 14.22 1.80
N ALA A 46 0.65 15.38 2.21
CA ALA A 46 2.08 15.64 2.33
C ALA A 46 2.74 14.67 3.35
N LEU A 47 2.09 14.44 4.49
CA LEU A 47 2.58 13.48 5.50
C LEU A 47 2.57 12.04 4.99
N MET A 48 1.61 11.64 4.17
CA MET A 48 1.64 10.33 3.52
C MET A 48 2.87 10.19 2.61
N ILE A 49 3.21 11.23 1.83
CA ILE A 49 4.39 11.23 0.97
C ILE A 49 5.68 11.16 1.81
N VAL A 50 5.76 11.94 2.88
CA VAL A 50 6.88 11.91 3.84
C VAL A 50 6.98 10.51 4.47
N GLY A 51 5.85 9.94 4.91
CA GLY A 51 5.79 8.57 5.44
C GLY A 51 6.33 7.54 4.44
N THR A 52 5.98 7.68 3.16
CA THR A 52 6.48 6.79 2.10
C THR A 52 7.99 6.95 1.91
N ALA A 53 8.50 8.17 1.90
CA ALA A 53 9.92 8.45 1.76
C ALA A 53 10.73 7.89 2.94
N VAL A 54 10.33 8.18 4.17
CA VAL A 54 10.96 7.66 5.40
C VAL A 54 10.82 6.14 5.46
N GLY A 55 9.64 5.61 5.18
CA GLY A 55 9.35 4.19 5.20
C GLY A 55 10.22 3.39 4.24
N SER A 56 10.63 3.96 3.09
CA SER A 56 11.46 3.26 2.11
C SER A 56 12.82 2.84 2.67
N LEU A 57 13.38 3.61 3.60
CA LEU A 57 14.65 3.30 4.28
C LEU A 57 14.48 2.11 5.23
N PHE A 58 13.35 2.05 5.94
CA PHE A 58 13.06 0.96 6.87
C PHE A 58 12.55 -0.29 6.15
N ALA A 59 11.75 -0.14 5.09
CA ALA A 59 11.18 -1.24 4.34
C ALA A 59 12.26 -2.17 3.79
N SER A 60 13.26 -1.62 3.09
CA SER A 60 14.35 -2.44 2.54
C SER A 60 15.19 -3.11 3.62
N LYS A 61 15.47 -2.43 4.75
CA LYS A 61 16.21 -3.00 5.88
C LYS A 61 15.43 -4.15 6.53
N ILE A 62 14.15 -3.95 6.82
CA ILE A 62 13.29 -4.97 7.46
C ILE A 62 13.16 -6.19 6.53
N MET A 63 12.93 -5.97 5.24
CA MET A 63 12.82 -7.07 4.28
C MET A 63 14.13 -7.84 4.09
N LYS A 64 15.28 -7.16 4.18
CA LYS A 64 16.58 -7.81 4.14
C LYS A 64 16.82 -8.69 5.38
N MET A 65 16.34 -8.26 6.56
CA MET A 65 16.56 -8.98 7.83
C MET A 65 15.53 -10.09 8.06
N LYS A 66 14.25 -9.85 7.78
CA LYS A 66 13.12 -10.75 8.13
C LYS A 66 12.44 -11.38 6.90
N GLY A 67 12.93 -11.08 5.71
CA GLY A 67 12.37 -11.56 4.46
C GLY A 67 11.19 -10.72 3.95
N ARG A 68 10.90 -10.87 2.64
CA ARG A 68 9.85 -10.13 1.95
C ARG A 68 8.45 -10.49 2.44
N LYS A 69 8.21 -11.77 2.72
CA LYS A 69 6.94 -12.26 3.30
C LYS A 69 6.53 -11.47 4.54
N PHE A 70 7.45 -11.34 5.49
CA PHE A 70 7.20 -10.60 6.73
C PHE A 70 6.91 -9.12 6.45
N GLY A 71 7.73 -8.47 5.62
CA GLY A 71 7.56 -7.06 5.29
C GLY A 71 6.22 -6.75 4.63
N PHE A 72 5.81 -7.57 3.66
CA PHE A 72 4.53 -7.39 2.95
C PHE A 72 3.33 -7.66 3.85
N SER A 73 3.38 -8.70 4.69
CA SER A 73 2.32 -9.00 5.66
C SER A 73 2.17 -7.89 6.68
N LEU A 74 3.28 -7.38 7.21
CA LEU A 74 3.29 -6.26 8.16
C LEU A 74 2.68 -4.99 7.53
N ALA A 75 3.06 -4.68 6.30
CA ALA A 75 2.53 -3.53 5.58
C ALA A 75 1.01 -3.60 5.36
N ALA A 76 0.48 -4.78 5.00
CA ALA A 76 -0.96 -4.97 4.82
C ALA A 76 -1.73 -4.73 6.13
N ILE A 77 -1.22 -5.23 7.27
CA ILE A 77 -1.82 -5.02 8.59
C ILE A 77 -1.78 -3.53 8.96
N ILE A 78 -0.62 -2.88 8.84
CA ILE A 78 -0.45 -1.46 9.15
C ILE A 78 -1.39 -0.63 8.29
N ASN A 79 -1.45 -0.88 6.98
CA ASN A 79 -2.31 -0.14 6.07
C ASN A 79 -3.79 -0.29 6.45
N SER A 80 -4.26 -1.52 6.66
CA SER A 80 -5.65 -1.78 7.07
C SER A 80 -5.99 -1.10 8.39
N PHE A 81 -5.14 -1.25 9.40
CA PHE A 81 -5.36 -0.64 10.72
C PHE A 81 -5.41 0.89 10.66
N PHE A 82 -4.44 1.54 10.00
CA PHE A 82 -4.41 2.99 9.93
C PHE A 82 -5.46 3.56 8.96
N SER A 83 -5.99 2.77 8.04
CA SER A 83 -7.20 3.12 7.30
C SER A 83 -8.42 3.24 8.23
N LEU A 84 -8.58 2.32 9.19
CA LEU A 84 -9.62 2.45 10.23
C LEU A 84 -9.38 3.66 11.15
N VAL A 85 -8.12 3.94 11.48
CA VAL A 85 -7.77 5.15 12.25
C VAL A 85 -8.16 6.41 11.46
N CYS A 86 -7.93 6.46 10.15
CA CYS A 86 -8.40 7.56 9.31
C CYS A 86 -9.93 7.64 9.27
N ALA A 87 -10.64 6.51 9.14
CA ALA A 87 -12.10 6.47 9.21
C ALA A 87 -12.61 7.06 10.53
N TYR A 88 -12.02 6.64 11.64
CA TYR A 88 -12.36 7.17 12.96
C TYR A 88 -12.01 8.66 13.12
N ALA A 89 -10.85 9.09 12.60
CA ALA A 89 -10.46 10.50 12.60
C ALA A 89 -11.46 11.39 11.85
N VAL A 90 -11.99 10.91 10.71
CA VAL A 90 -13.04 11.60 9.96
C VAL A 90 -14.34 11.67 10.78
N LEU A 91 -14.71 10.57 11.44
CA LEU A 91 -15.92 10.49 12.25
C LEU A 91 -15.92 11.50 13.43
N ILE A 92 -14.78 11.64 14.12
CA ILE A 92 -14.64 12.56 15.26
C ILE A 92 -14.12 13.95 14.86
N ASN A 93 -13.97 14.22 13.56
CA ASN A 93 -13.44 15.46 13.00
C ASN A 93 -12.07 15.87 13.57
N SER A 94 -11.15 14.91 13.75
CA SER A 94 -9.82 15.14 14.34
C SER A 94 -8.74 15.24 13.26
N PHE A 95 -8.36 16.47 12.91
CA PHE A 95 -7.33 16.73 11.89
C PHE A 95 -5.97 16.10 12.22
N GLY A 96 -5.53 16.21 13.49
CA GLY A 96 -4.24 15.66 13.92
C GLY A 96 -4.18 14.14 13.79
N LEU A 97 -5.25 13.44 14.20
CA LEU A 97 -5.34 11.98 14.09
C LEU A 97 -5.39 11.55 12.61
N PHE A 98 -6.08 12.32 11.76
CA PHE A 98 -6.13 12.08 10.32
C PHE A 98 -4.76 12.24 9.66
N CYS A 99 -3.99 13.24 10.06
CA CYS A 99 -2.60 13.44 9.63
C CYS A 99 -1.70 12.26 10.04
N MET A 100 -1.79 11.80 11.29
CA MET A 100 -1.02 10.64 11.77
C MET A 100 -1.40 9.35 11.04
N GLY A 101 -2.67 9.14 10.78
CA GLY A 101 -3.16 7.99 10.00
C GLY A 101 -2.56 7.98 8.58
N ASN A 102 -2.59 9.12 7.88
CA ASN A 102 -2.01 9.24 6.55
C ASN A 102 -0.49 9.05 6.54
N LEU A 103 0.24 9.55 7.53
CA LEU A 103 1.67 9.29 7.70
C LEU A 103 1.96 7.78 7.77
N ALA A 104 1.21 7.07 8.61
CA ALA A 104 1.38 5.63 8.81
C ALA A 104 0.96 4.81 7.57
N ILE A 105 -0.09 5.22 6.86
CA ILE A 105 -0.45 4.66 5.55
C ILE A 105 0.74 4.83 4.59
N GLY A 106 1.36 6.01 4.54
CA GLY A 106 2.55 6.25 3.75
C GLY A 106 3.71 5.30 4.07
N LEU A 107 3.98 5.07 5.37
CA LEU A 107 4.98 4.07 5.79
C LEU A 107 4.67 2.68 5.21
N SER A 108 3.42 2.25 5.20
CA SER A 108 3.02 0.94 4.64
C SER A 108 3.15 0.89 3.11
N VAL A 109 2.83 1.98 2.42
CA VAL A 109 2.94 2.09 0.95
C VAL A 109 4.39 1.90 0.48
N SER A 110 5.37 2.31 1.27
CA SER A 110 6.79 2.11 0.94
C SER A 110 7.17 0.64 0.78
N PHE A 111 6.55 -0.26 1.55
CA PHE A 111 6.73 -1.70 1.40
C PHE A 111 6.08 -2.22 0.11
N ALA A 112 4.88 -1.72 -0.22
CA ALA A 112 4.19 -2.10 -1.46
C ALA A 112 4.98 -1.70 -2.71
N GLN A 113 5.73 -0.61 -2.68
CA GLN A 113 6.63 -0.21 -3.77
C GLN A 113 7.73 -1.23 -4.06
N GLN A 114 8.03 -2.14 -3.11
CA GLN A 114 9.01 -3.22 -3.30
C GLN A 114 8.46 -4.41 -4.10
N TYR A 115 7.14 -4.47 -4.41
CA TYR A 115 6.57 -5.59 -5.17
C TYR A 115 7.22 -5.78 -6.53
N ARG A 116 7.56 -4.70 -7.24
CA ARG A 116 8.27 -4.78 -8.53
C ARG A 116 9.63 -5.44 -8.40
N PHE A 117 10.39 -5.17 -7.34
CA PHE A 117 11.68 -5.82 -7.11
C PHE A 117 11.51 -7.28 -6.69
N ALA A 118 10.50 -7.59 -5.85
CA ALA A 118 10.16 -8.96 -5.52
C ALA A 118 9.72 -9.77 -6.74
N ALA A 119 9.03 -9.14 -7.69
CA ALA A 119 8.62 -9.76 -8.94
C ALA A 119 9.81 -10.13 -9.82
N THR A 120 10.86 -9.30 -9.88
CA THR A 120 12.09 -9.63 -10.64
C THR A 120 12.84 -10.82 -10.05
N GLU A 121 12.82 -10.97 -8.73
CA GLU A 121 13.47 -12.10 -8.04
C GLU A 121 12.67 -13.40 -8.19
N SER A 122 11.39 -13.31 -8.52
CA SER A 122 10.49 -14.46 -8.63
C SER A 122 10.42 -15.07 -10.03
N VAL A 123 11.13 -14.54 -11.01
CA VAL A 123 11.08 -15.01 -12.41
C VAL A 123 12.47 -15.19 -12.99
N GLU A 124 12.58 -16.01 -14.05
CA GLU A 124 13.81 -16.12 -14.84
C GLU A 124 14.19 -14.80 -15.51
N SER A 125 15.49 -14.58 -15.72
CA SER A 125 16.03 -13.33 -16.27
C SER A 125 15.37 -12.89 -17.57
N SER A 126 15.01 -13.82 -18.45
CA SER A 126 14.30 -13.57 -19.72
C SER A 126 12.89 -12.98 -19.53
N ASN A 127 12.27 -13.19 -18.37
CA ASN A 127 10.90 -12.76 -18.05
C ASN A 127 10.83 -11.53 -17.14
N ILE A 128 11.96 -11.00 -16.67
CA ILE A 128 12.02 -9.82 -15.80
C ILE A 128 11.24 -8.62 -16.37
N PRO A 129 11.45 -8.20 -17.65
CA PRO A 129 10.73 -7.05 -18.20
C PRO A 129 9.21 -7.25 -18.18
N LYS A 130 8.74 -8.47 -18.47
CA LYS A 130 7.31 -8.82 -18.46
C LYS A 130 6.72 -8.80 -17.05
N ALA A 131 7.46 -9.26 -16.05
CA ALA A 131 7.04 -9.25 -14.66
C ALA A 131 6.89 -7.81 -14.11
N ILE A 132 7.87 -6.94 -14.42
CA ILE A 132 7.80 -5.52 -14.04
C ILE A 132 6.60 -4.85 -14.73
N SER A 133 6.44 -5.05 -16.04
CA SER A 133 5.32 -4.48 -16.81
C SER A 133 3.97 -4.93 -16.27
N LEU A 134 3.83 -6.20 -15.87
CA LEU A 134 2.62 -6.72 -15.25
C LEU A 134 2.30 -5.99 -13.94
N ILE A 135 3.28 -5.86 -13.04
CA ILE A 135 3.08 -5.17 -11.75
C ILE A 135 2.70 -3.70 -11.97
N LEU A 136 3.34 -3.01 -12.92
CA LEU A 136 3.02 -1.62 -13.23
C LEU A 136 1.60 -1.48 -13.83
N LEU A 137 1.21 -2.37 -14.74
CA LEU A 137 -0.13 -2.39 -15.32
C LEU A 137 -1.21 -2.63 -14.25
N LEU A 138 -0.96 -3.53 -13.30
CA LEU A 138 -1.86 -3.76 -12.18
C LEU A 138 -1.96 -2.56 -11.24
N GLY A 139 -0.95 -1.70 -11.19
CA GLY A 139 -1.03 -0.40 -10.52
C GLY A 139 -2.07 0.54 -11.14
N ILE A 140 -2.23 0.50 -12.47
CA ILE A 140 -3.30 1.25 -13.16
C ILE A 140 -4.67 0.69 -12.77
N VAL A 141 -4.82 -0.63 -12.75
CA VAL A 141 -6.05 -1.28 -12.29
C VAL A 141 -6.38 -0.87 -10.84
N ALA A 142 -5.39 -0.86 -9.96
CA ALA A 142 -5.53 -0.41 -8.57
C ALA A 142 -6.03 1.04 -8.48
N SER A 143 -5.53 1.91 -9.36
CA SER A 143 -5.93 3.32 -9.39
C SER A 143 -7.39 3.49 -9.79
N LEU A 144 -7.85 2.74 -10.79
CA LEU A 144 -9.25 2.73 -11.21
C LEU A 144 -10.16 2.17 -10.10
N LEU A 145 -9.75 1.10 -9.45
CA LEU A 145 -10.47 0.53 -8.32
C LEU A 145 -10.56 1.53 -7.16
N GLY A 146 -9.46 2.20 -6.80
CA GLY A 146 -9.44 3.19 -5.73
C GLY A 146 -10.42 4.34 -5.97
N ALA A 147 -10.44 4.90 -7.18
CA ALA A 147 -11.37 5.96 -7.56
C ALA A 147 -12.84 5.49 -7.52
N ASN A 148 -13.13 4.28 -8.02
CA ASN A 148 -14.47 3.70 -7.98
C ASN A 148 -14.94 3.44 -6.54
N ILE A 149 -14.06 2.93 -5.68
CA ILE A 149 -14.37 2.69 -4.27
C ILE A 149 -14.83 4.00 -3.60
N VAL A 150 -14.07 5.07 -3.78
CA VAL A 150 -14.45 6.39 -3.24
C VAL A 150 -15.81 6.82 -3.77
N SER A 151 -16.05 6.71 -5.08
CA SER A 151 -17.30 7.09 -5.71
C SER A 151 -18.51 6.36 -5.13
N VAL A 152 -18.38 5.06 -4.89
CA VAL A 152 -19.48 4.21 -4.41
C VAL A 152 -19.67 4.32 -2.90
N THR A 153 -18.58 4.48 -2.13
CA THR A 153 -18.64 4.32 -0.66
C THR A 153 -18.62 5.65 0.11
N LYS A 154 -18.46 6.79 -0.56
CA LYS A 154 -18.34 8.10 0.10
C LYS A 154 -19.52 8.43 1.02
N ASP A 155 -20.72 8.03 0.67
CA ASP A 155 -21.97 8.34 1.37
C ASP A 155 -22.58 7.15 2.12
N PHE A 156 -21.81 6.03 2.25
CA PHE A 156 -22.30 4.80 2.90
C PHE A 156 -22.40 4.90 4.44
N TYR A 157 -21.94 5.99 5.02
CA TYR A 157 -21.97 6.17 6.46
C TYR A 157 -22.48 7.57 6.84
N ILE A 158 -22.83 7.80 8.11
CA ILE A 158 -23.38 9.06 8.62
C ILE A 158 -22.49 10.27 8.27
N SER A 159 -21.16 10.09 8.28
CA SER A 159 -20.21 11.12 7.84
C SER A 159 -19.63 10.75 6.49
N THR A 160 -19.63 11.70 5.56
CA THR A 160 -19.07 11.56 4.23
C THR A 160 -17.61 11.09 4.28
N TYR A 161 -17.23 10.12 3.43
CA TYR A 161 -15.91 9.52 3.29
C TYR A 161 -15.47 8.52 4.40
N VAL A 162 -16.17 8.38 5.51
CA VAL A 162 -15.89 7.33 6.52
C VAL A 162 -15.99 5.95 5.87
N GLY A 163 -17.06 5.71 5.08
CA GLY A 163 -17.26 4.47 4.32
C GLY A 163 -16.09 4.15 3.38
N SER A 164 -15.50 5.16 2.75
CA SER A 164 -14.36 4.97 1.83
C SER A 164 -13.11 4.46 2.55
N TYR A 165 -12.81 4.98 3.74
CA TYR A 165 -11.67 4.49 4.54
C TYR A 165 -11.92 3.11 5.16
N ILE A 166 -13.17 2.79 5.53
CA ILE A 166 -13.55 1.43 5.96
C ILE A 166 -13.38 0.44 4.79
N ALA A 167 -13.90 0.77 3.61
CA ALA A 167 -13.75 -0.05 2.42
C ALA A 167 -12.27 -0.25 2.05
N MET A 168 -11.45 0.82 2.14
CA MET A 168 -10.01 0.75 1.95
C MET A 168 -9.35 -0.21 2.93
N SER A 169 -9.73 -0.17 4.22
CA SER A 169 -9.21 -1.09 5.24
C SER A 169 -9.51 -2.54 4.90
N LEU A 170 -10.76 -2.85 4.51
CA LEU A 170 -11.18 -4.20 4.14
C LEU A 170 -10.44 -4.72 2.90
N LEU A 171 -10.14 -3.85 1.94
CA LEU A 171 -9.42 -4.22 0.73
C LEU A 171 -7.92 -4.42 0.98
N THR A 172 -7.32 -3.56 1.78
CA THR A 172 -5.88 -3.63 2.04
C THR A 172 -5.47 -4.75 2.99
N ILE A 173 -6.41 -5.38 3.71
CA ILE A 173 -6.14 -6.59 4.49
C ILE A 173 -6.15 -7.86 3.63
N ILE A 174 -6.80 -7.87 2.47
CA ILE A 174 -6.87 -9.06 1.59
C ILE A 174 -5.46 -9.59 1.24
N PRO A 175 -4.49 -8.76 0.80
CA PRO A 175 -3.14 -9.20 0.51
C PRO A 175 -2.45 -9.92 1.66
N PHE A 176 -2.77 -9.61 2.91
CA PHE A 176 -2.19 -10.29 4.06
C PHE A 176 -2.39 -11.80 3.98
N PHE A 177 -3.60 -12.27 3.68
CA PHE A 177 -3.89 -13.69 3.56
C PHE A 177 -3.12 -14.34 2.42
N PHE A 178 -2.93 -13.65 1.30
CA PHE A 178 -2.12 -14.14 0.19
C PHE A 178 -0.63 -14.18 0.54
N PHE A 179 -0.10 -13.17 1.26
CA PHE A 179 1.29 -13.14 1.68
C PHE A 179 1.66 -14.25 2.67
N LEU A 180 0.70 -14.85 3.37
CA LEU A 180 0.96 -16.04 4.19
C LEU A 180 1.48 -17.23 3.34
N PHE A 181 1.11 -17.28 2.07
CA PHE A 181 1.55 -18.29 1.11
C PHE A 181 2.75 -17.85 0.26
N TYR A 182 3.24 -16.62 0.43
CA TYR A 182 4.44 -16.14 -0.25
C TYR A 182 5.67 -16.89 0.24
N GLN A 183 6.53 -17.32 -0.69
CA GLN A 183 7.80 -17.96 -0.38
C GLN A 183 8.91 -16.95 -0.59
N ASN A 184 9.75 -16.75 0.45
CA ASN A 184 10.97 -15.99 0.29
C ASN A 184 11.91 -16.77 -0.66
N GLU A 185 12.29 -16.16 -1.77
CA GLU A 185 13.29 -16.71 -2.68
C GLU A 185 14.65 -16.60 -1.98
N GLU A 186 15.36 -17.73 -1.84
CA GLU A 186 16.77 -17.70 -1.52
C GLU A 186 17.50 -17.15 -2.75
N LYS A 187 18.35 -16.14 -2.55
CA LYS A 187 19.07 -15.49 -3.65
C LYS A 187 19.72 -16.54 -4.56
N PHE A 188 19.39 -16.50 -5.83
CA PHE A 188 20.00 -17.32 -6.90
C PHE A 188 21.52 -17.16 -6.96
N ASP A 189 22.09 -16.08 -6.43
CA ASP A 189 23.53 -15.76 -6.42
C ASP A 189 24.43 -16.76 -5.65
N GLN A 190 23.88 -17.62 -4.80
CA GLN A 190 24.72 -18.58 -4.06
C GLN A 190 24.92 -19.91 -4.81
N LYS A 191 24.15 -20.19 -5.86
CA LYS A 191 24.32 -21.44 -6.61
C LYS A 191 25.39 -21.34 -7.70
N GLU A 192 25.62 -20.17 -8.28
CA GLU A 192 26.67 -19.99 -9.29
C GLU A 192 28.08 -19.94 -8.68
N ILE A 193 28.23 -19.44 -7.43
CA ILE A 193 29.54 -19.38 -6.75
C ILE A 193 30.00 -20.77 -6.23
N LYS A 194 29.07 -21.70 -6.04
CA LYS A 194 29.44 -23.09 -5.59
C LYS A 194 29.70 -24.07 -6.74
N SER A 195 29.51 -23.64 -7.99
CA SER A 195 29.76 -24.48 -9.18
C SER A 195 31.00 -24.05 -9.97
N GLN A 196 31.79 -23.12 -9.47
CA GLN A 196 33.15 -22.80 -9.90
C GLN A 196 34.18 -23.21 -8.85
#